data_c0d41d67d464a7681751bd5bb6202c95
#
_entry.id   c0d41d67d464a7681751bd5bb6202c95
#
_cell.length_a   1.000
_cell.length_b   1.000
_cell.length_c   1.000
_cell.angle_alpha   90.00
_cell.angle_beta   90.00
_cell.angle_gamma   90.00
#
_symmetry.space_group_name_H-M   'P 1'
#
loop_
_entity.id
_entity.type
_entity.pdbx_description
1 polymer ?
#
loop_
_entity_poly.entity_id
_entity_poly.type
_entity_poly.pdbx_seq_one_letter_code
_entity_poly.pdbx_strand_id
1 'polypeptide(L)'
;MFIGFDYGTANCSVAVMRENTPQLLTLENGSALLPSMLCAPTREAVSEWLYRHHDVPTHSDENQALLRRAIAANRDEDIEVLRNSVQFGLASLQQYVEDPEEVYFVKSPKSFLGASGLKPQQVALFEDLVCAMMLHIKLQAESQLPEQIDQAVIGRPINFQGLGGDEANAQAQGILERAAHRAGFRDVVFQFEPVAAGLDFEATLSEEKRVLVVDIGGGTTDCSLLLMGPQWRERADRQQSLLGHSGCRIGGNDLDIALAFKCLMPLLGMGGETEKGTALPILPWWNAVAINDVPAQSDFYSTANGRLLNDLLRSARDADKVALLLKVWSQRLSYRLVRSAEESKIALSSAASVETALPFIQDDLATAIAQQGLEAALDQPLTRIMEQVRLALDSSQTTPDVIYLTGGSARSPLIKKALAAQLPGIPLAGGDDFGSVTAGLARWAQVVFR
;
A
#
# COMPACT_ATOMS: atom_id res chain seq x y z
N MET A 1 -11.60 23.23 9.72
CA MET A 1 -12.21 22.56 8.54
C MET A 1 -12.05 21.03 8.69
N PHE A 2 -12.97 20.21 8.13
CA PHE A 2 -12.88 18.75 8.12
C PHE A 2 -12.62 18.19 6.71
N ILE A 3 -11.98 17.00 6.66
CA ILE A 3 -11.66 16.30 5.41
C ILE A 3 -11.99 14.80 5.48
N GLY A 4 -12.19 14.18 4.32
CA GLY A 4 -11.99 12.75 4.12
C GLY A 4 -10.55 12.48 3.70
N PHE A 5 -9.88 11.56 4.38
CA PHE A 5 -8.47 11.25 4.16
C PHE A 5 -8.27 9.75 3.94
N ASP A 6 -8.04 9.37 2.72
CA ASP A 6 -7.57 8.03 2.38
C ASP A 6 -6.05 7.99 2.51
N TYR A 7 -5.57 7.50 3.66
CA TYR A 7 -4.16 7.16 3.86
C TYR A 7 -3.94 5.73 3.38
N GLY A 8 -3.83 5.57 2.07
CA GLY A 8 -3.78 4.27 1.42
C GLY A 8 -2.40 3.60 1.43
N THR A 9 -2.35 2.30 1.15
CA THR A 9 -1.11 1.53 1.06
C THR A 9 -0.29 1.87 -0.20
N ALA A 10 -0.96 2.07 -1.34
CA ALA A 10 -0.30 2.43 -2.60
C ALA A 10 -0.28 3.93 -2.85
N ASN A 11 -1.40 4.59 -2.62
CA ASN A 11 -1.58 6.03 -2.82
C ASN A 11 -2.37 6.62 -1.66
N CYS A 12 -2.12 7.89 -1.38
CA CYS A 12 -2.91 8.70 -0.45
C CYS A 12 -3.71 9.73 -1.24
N SER A 13 -4.89 10.10 -0.73
CA SER A 13 -5.73 11.16 -1.30
C SER A 13 -6.58 11.84 -0.22
N VAL A 14 -6.99 13.06 -0.50
CA VAL A 14 -7.78 13.90 0.40
C VAL A 14 -8.93 14.53 -0.36
N ALA A 15 -10.11 14.57 0.26
CA ALA A 15 -11.27 15.29 -0.28
C ALA A 15 -11.92 16.19 0.77
N VAL A 16 -12.45 17.30 0.29
CA VAL A 16 -13.32 18.21 1.05
C VAL A 16 -14.73 18.19 0.49
N MET A 17 -15.72 18.51 1.33
CA MET A 17 -17.08 18.73 0.85
C MET A 17 -17.25 20.18 0.37
N ARG A 18 -17.66 20.33 -0.90
CA ARG A 18 -18.11 21.63 -1.43
C ARG A 18 -19.53 21.49 -1.94
N GLU A 19 -20.45 22.26 -1.38
CA GLU A 19 -21.88 22.27 -1.79
C GLU A 19 -22.50 20.86 -1.86
N ASN A 20 -22.24 19.98 -0.89
CA ASN A 20 -22.68 18.59 -0.83
C ASN A 20 -22.02 17.63 -1.85
N THR A 21 -20.98 18.07 -2.57
CA THR A 21 -20.20 17.24 -3.48
C THR A 21 -18.79 17.07 -2.95
N PRO A 22 -18.23 15.86 -2.86
CA PRO A 22 -16.85 15.66 -2.49
C PRO A 22 -15.94 16.13 -3.63
N GLN A 23 -14.92 16.88 -3.30
CA GLN A 23 -13.89 17.35 -4.22
C GLN A 23 -12.53 16.89 -3.74
N LEU A 24 -11.85 16.07 -4.56
CA LEU A 24 -10.47 15.69 -4.30
C LEU A 24 -9.55 16.88 -4.46
N LEU A 25 -8.56 16.97 -3.55
CA LEU A 25 -7.52 18.00 -3.59
C LEU A 25 -6.28 17.48 -4.33
N THR A 26 -5.58 18.38 -5.01
CA THR A 26 -4.33 18.05 -5.69
C THR A 26 -3.20 17.87 -4.67
N LEU A 27 -2.51 16.75 -4.67
CA LEU A 27 -1.44 16.48 -3.72
C LEU A 27 -0.04 16.53 -4.35
N GLU A 28 0.11 16.11 -5.61
CA GLU A 28 1.40 16.10 -6.28
C GLU A 28 1.27 16.34 -7.79
N ASN A 29 2.03 17.27 -8.35
CA ASN A 29 2.17 17.50 -9.81
C ASN A 29 0.84 17.54 -10.58
N GLY A 30 -0.21 18.14 -10.00
CA GLY A 30 -1.54 18.18 -10.60
C GLY A 30 -2.39 16.93 -10.40
N SER A 31 -1.86 15.89 -9.73
CA SER A 31 -2.56 14.68 -9.36
C SER A 31 -3.24 14.81 -7.99
N ALA A 32 -4.43 14.26 -7.86
CA ALA A 32 -5.08 14.09 -6.56
C ALA A 32 -4.51 12.92 -5.74
N LEU A 33 -3.67 12.09 -6.36
CA LEU A 33 -3.02 10.94 -5.72
C LEU A 33 -1.57 11.26 -5.43
N LEU A 34 -1.14 10.96 -4.20
CA LEU A 34 0.26 10.95 -3.78
C LEU A 34 0.66 9.50 -3.53
N PRO A 35 1.64 8.93 -4.25
CA PRO A 35 2.15 7.60 -3.93
C PRO A 35 2.63 7.48 -2.48
N SER A 36 2.22 6.40 -1.80
CA SER A 36 2.54 6.15 -0.38
C SER A 36 3.99 5.73 -0.22
N MET A 37 4.91 6.66 -0.42
CA MET A 37 6.33 6.45 -0.29
C MET A 37 7.04 7.72 0.16
N LEU A 38 8.16 7.53 0.84
CA LEU A 38 9.06 8.59 1.26
C LEU A 38 10.52 8.13 1.20
N CYS A 39 11.44 9.06 1.08
CA CYS A 39 12.86 8.81 1.29
C CYS A 39 13.51 9.91 2.13
N ALA A 40 14.63 9.57 2.74
CA ALA A 40 15.47 10.46 3.52
C ALA A 40 16.93 9.99 3.43
N PRO A 41 17.93 10.81 3.78
CA PRO A 41 19.32 10.36 3.82
C PRO A 41 19.53 9.15 4.72
N THR A 42 18.88 9.14 5.89
CA THR A 42 18.87 8.02 6.83
C THR A 42 17.47 7.83 7.40
N ARG A 43 17.24 6.69 8.02
CA ARG A 43 16.04 6.42 8.81
C ARG A 43 15.87 7.45 9.95
N GLU A 44 16.96 7.79 10.57
CA GLU A 44 17.08 8.73 11.69
C GLU A 44 16.76 10.16 11.28
N ALA A 45 17.04 10.52 10.03
CA ALA A 45 16.75 11.86 9.49
C ALA A 45 15.26 12.21 9.51
N VAL A 46 14.36 11.21 9.40
CA VAL A 46 12.90 11.47 9.42
C VAL A 46 12.46 12.00 10.80
N SER A 47 12.91 11.37 11.90
CA SER A 47 12.56 11.79 13.26
C SER A 47 13.12 13.19 13.58
N GLU A 48 14.36 13.46 13.18
CA GLU A 48 15.00 14.76 13.37
C GLU A 48 14.35 15.86 12.52
N TRP A 49 13.94 15.54 11.28
CA TRP A 49 13.24 16.43 10.37
C TRP A 49 11.89 16.89 10.93
N LEU A 50 11.08 15.96 11.46
CA LEU A 50 9.81 16.28 12.12
C LEU A 50 10.01 17.27 13.27
N TYR A 51 11.02 17.06 14.10
CA TYR A 51 11.31 17.91 15.24
C TYR A 51 11.85 19.28 14.84
N ARG A 52 12.92 19.33 14.01
CA ARG A 52 13.63 20.57 13.72
C ARG A 52 12.91 21.50 12.75
N HIS A 53 12.18 20.93 11.81
CA HIS A 53 11.62 21.73 10.70
C HIS A 53 10.10 21.88 10.75
N HIS A 54 9.45 21.12 11.61
CA HIS A 54 8.01 21.14 11.73
C HIS A 54 7.48 21.23 13.17
N ASP A 55 8.35 21.34 14.15
CA ASP A 55 8.01 21.45 15.57
C ASP A 55 7.04 20.36 16.07
N VAL A 56 7.13 19.16 15.46
CA VAL A 56 6.25 18.03 15.83
C VAL A 56 6.62 17.52 17.20
N PRO A 57 5.69 17.50 18.17
CA PRO A 57 5.99 17.11 19.55
C PRO A 57 6.24 15.60 19.66
N THR A 58 7.05 15.23 20.65
CA THR A 58 7.18 13.85 21.12
C THR A 58 6.20 13.61 22.25
N HIS A 59 5.36 12.59 22.14
CA HIS A 59 4.29 12.32 23.11
C HIS A 59 4.60 11.17 24.08
N SER A 60 5.63 10.36 23.80
CA SER A 60 6.01 9.23 24.64
C SER A 60 7.51 9.24 24.94
N ASP A 61 7.90 8.48 25.97
CA ASP A 61 9.31 8.27 26.31
C ASP A 61 10.05 7.56 25.15
N GLU A 62 9.38 6.66 24.45
CA GLU A 62 9.90 5.95 23.27
C GLU A 62 10.20 6.91 22.11
N ASN A 63 9.28 7.82 21.78
CA ASN A 63 9.50 8.84 20.76
C ASN A 63 10.65 9.79 21.15
N GLN A 64 10.74 10.20 22.42
CA GLN A 64 11.86 11.02 22.90
C GLN A 64 13.20 10.28 22.82
N ALA A 65 13.21 9.01 23.21
CA ALA A 65 14.42 8.18 23.14
C ALA A 65 14.84 7.92 21.69
N LEU A 66 13.86 7.74 20.77
CA LEU A 66 14.11 7.60 19.33
C LEU A 66 14.73 8.88 18.77
N LEU A 67 14.14 10.05 19.05
CA LEU A 67 14.63 11.34 18.58
C LEU A 67 16.06 11.65 19.07
N ARG A 68 16.35 11.42 20.36
CA ARG A 68 17.72 11.64 20.90
C ARG A 68 18.75 10.77 20.19
N ARG A 69 18.43 9.50 19.92
CA ARG A 69 19.30 8.60 19.18
C ARG A 69 19.46 9.02 17.73
N ALA A 70 18.36 9.46 17.10
CA ALA A 70 18.36 9.94 15.73
C ALA A 70 19.30 11.14 15.55
N ILE A 71 19.18 12.16 16.39
CA ILE A 71 20.06 13.33 16.39
C ILE A 71 21.53 12.95 16.62
N ALA A 72 21.80 12.01 17.54
CA ALA A 72 23.16 11.55 17.79
C ALA A 72 23.74 10.80 16.58
N ALA A 73 22.96 9.87 15.99
CA ALA A 73 23.40 9.10 14.84
C ALA A 73 23.69 9.98 13.62
N ASN A 74 22.78 10.89 13.27
CA ASN A 74 22.98 11.80 12.14
C ASN A 74 24.22 12.69 12.33
N ARG A 75 24.45 13.18 13.56
CA ARG A 75 25.67 13.95 13.87
C ARG A 75 26.94 13.11 13.74
N ASP A 76 26.91 11.86 14.23
CA ASP A 76 28.07 10.97 14.21
C ASP A 76 28.42 10.51 12.77
N GLU A 77 27.46 10.55 11.87
CA GLU A 77 27.59 10.27 10.42
C GLU A 77 27.75 11.55 9.57
N ASP A 78 27.92 12.73 10.19
CA ASP A 78 28.01 14.03 9.53
C ASP A 78 26.83 14.36 8.57
N ILE A 79 25.64 13.85 8.91
CA ILE A 79 24.42 14.08 8.13
C ILE A 79 23.74 15.37 8.61
N GLU A 80 23.65 16.35 7.73
CA GLU A 80 22.88 17.55 7.95
C GLU A 80 21.43 17.36 7.51
N VAL A 81 20.49 17.40 8.44
CA VAL A 81 19.06 17.30 8.16
C VAL A 81 18.50 18.67 7.82
N LEU A 82 18.21 18.89 6.53
CA LEU A 82 17.63 20.11 5.99
C LEU A 82 16.12 19.98 5.84
N ARG A 83 15.43 21.09 5.58
CA ARG A 83 13.97 21.09 5.37
C ARG A 83 13.51 20.21 4.20
N ASN A 84 14.33 20.06 3.17
CA ASN A 84 14.09 19.22 2.00
C ASN A 84 14.77 17.84 2.07
N SER A 85 15.31 17.44 3.21
CA SER A 85 15.95 16.12 3.37
C SER A 85 14.98 14.95 3.28
N VAL A 86 13.69 15.18 3.59
CA VAL A 86 12.66 14.15 3.43
C VAL A 86 11.82 14.46 2.18
N GLN A 87 11.78 13.51 1.25
CA GLN A 87 11.01 13.59 0.02
C GLN A 87 9.85 12.60 0.05
N PHE A 88 8.78 12.91 -0.68
CA PHE A 88 7.53 12.13 -0.68
C PHE A 88 7.08 11.84 -2.12
N GLY A 89 6.23 10.83 -2.28
CA GLY A 89 5.61 10.51 -3.55
C GLY A 89 6.61 10.23 -4.67
N LEU A 90 6.35 10.72 -5.86
CA LEU A 90 7.21 10.50 -7.03
C LEU A 90 8.60 11.10 -6.87
N ALA A 91 8.75 12.20 -6.13
CA ALA A 91 10.06 12.79 -5.87
C ALA A 91 10.96 11.84 -5.06
N SER A 92 10.37 11.14 -4.06
CA SER A 92 11.09 10.12 -3.29
C SER A 92 11.51 8.92 -4.14
N LEU A 93 10.64 8.49 -5.05
CA LEU A 93 10.94 7.41 -5.97
C LEU A 93 12.07 7.79 -6.94
N GLN A 94 12.02 9.01 -7.46
CA GLN A 94 13.07 9.52 -8.35
C GLN A 94 14.42 9.52 -7.65
N GLN A 95 14.52 10.07 -6.46
CA GLN A 95 15.76 10.09 -5.68
C GLN A 95 16.27 8.67 -5.40
N TYR A 96 15.39 7.73 -5.03
CA TYR A 96 15.78 6.33 -4.84
C TYR A 96 16.29 5.68 -6.12
N VAL A 97 15.68 5.96 -7.28
CA VAL A 97 16.11 5.39 -8.58
C VAL A 97 17.47 5.94 -9.01
N GLU A 98 17.75 7.22 -8.70
CA GLU A 98 19.03 7.87 -9.02
C GLU A 98 20.16 7.34 -8.14
N ASP A 99 19.91 7.14 -6.83
CA ASP A 99 20.93 6.71 -5.87
C ASP A 99 20.37 5.79 -4.76
N PRO A 100 20.10 4.51 -5.10
CA PRO A 100 19.42 3.58 -4.19
C PRO A 100 20.25 3.16 -2.98
N GLU A 101 21.58 3.36 -3.00
CA GLU A 101 22.47 2.99 -1.89
C GLU A 101 22.57 4.11 -0.84
N GLU A 102 22.37 5.36 -1.25
CA GLU A 102 22.59 6.55 -0.41
C GLU A 102 21.31 7.08 0.28
N VAL A 103 20.17 6.42 0.06
CA VAL A 103 18.91 6.86 0.64
C VAL A 103 18.18 5.76 1.39
N TYR A 104 17.60 6.14 2.52
CA TYR A 104 16.60 5.33 3.21
C TYR A 104 15.25 5.52 2.51
N PHE A 105 14.78 4.52 1.79
CA PHE A 105 13.52 4.55 1.04
C PHE A 105 12.48 3.62 1.66
N VAL A 106 11.26 4.11 1.80
CA VAL A 106 10.12 3.35 2.32
C VAL A 106 8.94 3.46 1.38
N LYS A 107 8.44 2.33 0.90
CA LYS A 107 7.18 2.22 0.17
C LYS A 107 6.12 1.61 1.07
N SER A 108 4.89 2.15 1.01
CA SER A 108 3.71 1.60 1.71
C SER A 108 3.88 1.49 3.24
N PRO A 109 4.19 2.60 3.97
CA PRO A 109 4.40 2.53 5.42
C PRO A 109 3.22 1.90 6.18
N LYS A 110 1.99 2.10 5.70
CA LYS A 110 0.77 1.50 6.26
C LYS A 110 0.84 -0.02 6.35
N SER A 111 1.54 -0.69 5.43
CA SER A 111 1.65 -2.16 5.38
C SER A 111 2.33 -2.78 6.60
N PHE A 112 3.11 -2.01 7.36
CA PHE A 112 3.90 -2.53 8.47
C PHE A 112 3.21 -2.38 9.83
N LEU A 113 2.17 -1.57 9.93
CA LEU A 113 1.59 -1.11 11.20
C LEU A 113 0.96 -2.23 12.03
N GLY A 114 0.37 -3.22 11.38
CA GLY A 114 -0.24 -4.38 12.03
C GLY A 114 0.70 -5.58 12.19
N ALA A 115 2.01 -5.44 11.96
CA ALA A 115 2.96 -6.53 12.11
C ALA A 115 3.03 -6.99 13.58
N SER A 116 3.00 -8.30 13.79
CA SER A 116 3.11 -8.88 15.14
C SER A 116 4.57 -8.83 15.64
N GLY A 117 4.75 -8.70 16.95
CA GLY A 117 6.07 -8.74 17.58
C GLY A 117 6.92 -7.48 17.37
N LEU A 118 6.32 -6.36 16.98
CA LEU A 118 7.02 -5.08 16.88
C LEU A 118 7.53 -4.64 18.26
N LYS A 119 8.80 -4.25 18.31
CA LYS A 119 9.38 -3.64 19.50
C LYS A 119 8.90 -2.18 19.64
N PRO A 120 8.80 -1.61 20.86
CA PRO A 120 8.36 -0.22 21.06
C PRO A 120 9.10 0.80 20.19
N GLN A 121 10.39 0.59 19.95
CA GLN A 121 11.21 1.44 19.09
C GLN A 121 10.81 1.38 17.61
N GLN A 122 10.37 0.22 17.13
CA GLN A 122 9.87 0.06 15.76
C GLN A 122 8.50 0.71 15.60
N VAL A 123 7.64 0.59 16.62
CA VAL A 123 6.35 1.28 16.68
C VAL A 123 6.55 2.80 16.62
N ALA A 124 7.48 3.34 17.43
CA ALA A 124 7.80 4.76 17.41
C ALA A 124 8.35 5.24 16.05
N LEU A 125 9.21 4.44 15.40
CA LEU A 125 9.69 4.74 14.05
C LEU A 125 8.55 4.75 13.03
N PHE A 126 7.67 3.75 13.04
CA PHE A 126 6.54 3.70 12.11
C PHE A 126 5.58 4.86 12.34
N GLU A 127 5.39 5.27 13.60
CA GLU A 127 4.62 6.47 13.93
C GLU A 127 5.25 7.73 13.32
N ASP A 128 6.58 7.89 13.37
CA ASP A 128 7.28 9.02 12.75
C ASP A 128 7.14 9.00 11.21
N LEU A 129 7.30 7.84 10.56
CA LEU A 129 7.13 7.71 9.11
C LEU A 129 5.71 8.09 8.67
N VAL A 130 4.70 7.60 9.38
CA VAL A 130 3.29 7.91 9.11
C VAL A 130 3.00 9.38 9.38
N CYS A 131 3.50 9.93 10.49
CA CYS A 131 3.36 11.34 10.84
C CYS A 131 3.97 12.24 9.76
N ALA A 132 5.17 11.94 9.27
CA ALA A 132 5.82 12.70 8.20
C ALA A 132 4.97 12.72 6.91
N MET A 133 4.45 11.55 6.51
CA MET A 133 3.54 11.45 5.35
C MET A 133 2.25 12.26 5.57
N MET A 134 1.59 12.08 6.71
CA MET A 134 0.33 12.77 7.01
C MET A 134 0.51 14.29 7.09
N LEU A 135 1.60 14.74 7.70
CA LEU A 135 1.94 16.16 7.78
C LEU A 135 2.18 16.76 6.39
N HIS A 136 2.97 16.08 5.55
CA HIS A 136 3.20 16.53 4.17
C HIS A 136 1.88 16.66 3.40
N ILE A 137 1.02 15.63 3.46
CA ILE A 137 -0.29 15.62 2.79
C ILE A 137 -1.18 16.73 3.31
N LYS A 138 -1.23 16.94 4.63
CA LYS A 138 -1.98 18.01 5.27
C LYS A 138 -1.54 19.39 4.76
N LEU A 139 -0.25 19.66 4.73
CA LEU A 139 0.30 20.92 4.24
C LEU A 139 0.00 21.16 2.75
N GLN A 140 0.08 20.11 1.90
CA GLN A 140 -0.30 20.20 0.49
C GLN A 140 -1.80 20.49 0.33
N ALA A 141 -2.66 19.84 1.12
CA ALA A 141 -4.09 20.10 1.11
C ALA A 141 -4.43 21.52 1.58
N GLU A 142 -3.84 21.97 2.69
CA GLU A 142 -4.05 23.32 3.25
C GLU A 142 -3.58 24.44 2.31
N SER A 143 -2.59 24.19 1.47
CA SER A 143 -2.15 25.20 0.48
C SER A 143 -3.23 25.61 -0.53
N GLN A 144 -4.30 24.80 -0.67
CA GLN A 144 -5.42 25.00 -1.60
C GLN A 144 -6.71 25.44 -0.88
N LEU A 145 -6.67 25.57 0.44
CA LEU A 145 -7.85 25.85 1.27
C LEU A 145 -7.69 27.17 2.00
N PRO A 146 -8.81 27.87 2.28
CA PRO A 146 -8.77 29.14 3.03
C PRO A 146 -8.53 28.96 4.53
N GLU A 147 -8.74 27.75 5.07
CA GLU A 147 -8.68 27.43 6.50
C GLU A 147 -7.81 26.21 6.76
N GLN A 148 -7.26 26.13 7.96
CA GLN A 148 -6.53 24.95 8.41
C GLN A 148 -7.46 23.73 8.59
N ILE A 149 -6.87 22.55 8.39
CA ILE A 149 -7.57 21.28 8.56
C ILE A 149 -7.37 20.81 10.00
N ASP A 150 -8.43 20.80 10.78
CA ASP A 150 -8.40 20.36 12.18
C ASP A 150 -8.96 18.95 12.38
N GLN A 151 -9.84 18.50 11.48
CA GLN A 151 -10.66 17.30 11.66
C GLN A 151 -10.53 16.40 10.44
N ALA A 152 -10.39 15.09 10.66
CA ALA A 152 -10.26 14.12 9.57
C ALA A 152 -11.05 12.85 9.86
N VAL A 153 -11.74 12.34 8.82
CA VAL A 153 -12.13 10.94 8.77
C VAL A 153 -11.09 10.21 7.94
N ILE A 154 -10.39 9.26 8.57
CA ILE A 154 -9.30 8.51 7.96
C ILE A 154 -9.79 7.10 7.59
N GLY A 155 -9.49 6.68 6.35
CA GLY A 155 -9.77 5.33 5.88
C GLY A 155 -8.89 4.28 6.55
N ARG A 156 -9.51 3.16 6.94
CA ARG A 156 -8.79 1.98 7.41
C ARG A 156 -9.34 0.70 6.75
N PRO A 157 -8.48 -0.29 6.48
CA PRO A 157 -8.96 -1.62 6.08
C PRO A 157 -9.70 -2.30 7.24
N ILE A 158 -10.49 -3.32 6.95
CA ILE A 158 -11.10 -4.17 7.99
C ILE A 158 -9.99 -4.84 8.79
N ASN A 159 -8.99 -5.41 8.11
CA ASN A 159 -7.82 -6.02 8.73
C ASN A 159 -6.53 -5.45 8.17
N PHE A 160 -5.68 -4.89 9.03
CA PHE A 160 -4.33 -4.44 8.66
C PHE A 160 -3.39 -5.61 8.36
N GLN A 161 -3.59 -6.75 9.06
CA GLN A 161 -2.83 -7.99 8.86
C GLN A 161 -3.71 -9.21 9.10
N GLY A 162 -3.65 -10.20 8.20
CA GLY A 162 -4.53 -11.36 8.24
C GLY A 162 -4.34 -12.33 9.42
N LEU A 163 -3.20 -12.29 10.10
CA LEU A 163 -2.88 -13.23 11.20
C LEU A 163 -2.93 -12.60 12.60
N GLY A 164 -2.96 -11.27 12.70
CA GLY A 164 -2.85 -10.55 13.98
C GLY A 164 -4.17 -10.27 14.68
N GLY A 165 -5.30 -10.47 14.02
CA GLY A 165 -6.62 -10.26 14.60
C GLY A 165 -6.83 -8.86 15.18
N ASP A 166 -7.64 -8.78 16.24
CA ASP A 166 -8.02 -7.50 16.86
C ASP A 166 -6.85 -6.75 17.48
N GLU A 167 -5.85 -7.45 18.02
CA GLU A 167 -4.66 -6.83 18.62
C GLU A 167 -3.81 -6.09 17.57
N ALA A 168 -3.56 -6.72 16.42
CA ALA A 168 -2.85 -6.09 15.31
C ALA A 168 -3.61 -4.90 14.72
N ASN A 169 -4.94 -5.03 14.62
CA ASN A 169 -5.80 -3.93 14.17
C ASN A 169 -5.77 -2.75 15.15
N ALA A 170 -5.83 -3.00 16.45
CA ALA A 170 -5.74 -1.99 17.50
C ALA A 170 -4.37 -1.29 17.49
N GLN A 171 -3.27 -2.05 17.35
CA GLN A 171 -1.91 -1.51 17.21
C GLN A 171 -1.80 -0.57 16.01
N ALA A 172 -2.21 -1.03 14.82
CA ALA A 172 -2.10 -0.25 13.58
C ALA A 172 -2.96 1.02 13.65
N GLN A 173 -4.20 0.92 14.11
CA GLN A 173 -5.08 2.08 14.28
C GLN A 173 -4.50 3.07 15.30
N GLY A 174 -3.97 2.58 16.43
CA GLY A 174 -3.34 3.45 17.43
C GLY A 174 -2.12 4.19 16.90
N ILE A 175 -1.31 3.58 16.03
CA ILE A 175 -0.19 4.26 15.37
C ILE A 175 -0.71 5.36 14.44
N LEU A 176 -1.72 5.06 13.60
CA LEU A 176 -2.33 6.05 12.70
C LEU A 176 -2.92 7.23 13.46
N GLU A 177 -3.63 6.98 14.55
CA GLU A 177 -4.29 7.99 15.37
C GLU A 177 -3.26 8.94 16.01
N ARG A 178 -2.22 8.39 16.67
CA ARG A 178 -1.16 9.20 17.26
C ARG A 178 -0.38 9.98 16.19
N ALA A 179 -0.06 9.37 15.07
CA ALA A 179 0.60 10.04 13.96
C ALA A 179 -0.24 11.20 13.40
N ALA A 180 -1.56 11.01 13.25
CA ALA A 180 -2.47 12.06 12.80
C ALA A 180 -2.55 13.23 13.79
N HIS A 181 -2.65 12.95 15.09
CA HIS A 181 -2.63 14.01 16.11
C HIS A 181 -1.30 14.77 16.10
N ARG A 182 -0.18 14.08 15.95
CA ARG A 182 1.16 14.72 15.85
C ARG A 182 1.31 15.53 14.55
N ALA A 183 0.65 15.12 13.47
CA ALA A 183 0.59 15.90 12.22
C ALA A 183 -0.35 17.12 12.32
N GLY A 184 -1.01 17.34 13.46
CA GLY A 184 -1.82 18.52 13.75
C GLY A 184 -3.31 18.37 13.45
N PHE A 185 -3.83 17.15 13.31
CA PHE A 185 -5.28 16.92 13.33
C PHE A 185 -5.77 16.87 14.80
N ARG A 186 -6.76 17.69 15.13
CA ARG A 186 -7.33 17.74 16.49
C ARG A 186 -8.29 16.58 16.74
N ASP A 187 -9.22 16.38 15.80
CA ASP A 187 -10.25 15.36 15.90
C ASP A 187 -10.10 14.35 14.76
N VAL A 188 -9.94 13.10 15.10
CA VAL A 188 -9.73 12.00 14.15
C VAL A 188 -10.78 10.92 14.37
N VAL A 189 -11.44 10.51 13.29
CA VAL A 189 -12.38 9.40 13.26
C VAL A 189 -11.95 8.42 12.16
N PHE A 190 -12.08 7.12 12.41
CA PHE A 190 -11.80 6.10 11.41
C PHE A 190 -13.08 5.56 10.80
N GLN A 191 -13.04 5.29 9.50
CA GLN A 191 -14.08 4.57 8.79
C GLN A 191 -13.45 3.45 7.96
N PHE A 192 -14.13 2.32 7.86
CA PHE A 192 -13.71 1.23 6.97
C PHE A 192 -13.75 1.67 5.51
N GLU A 193 -12.66 1.44 4.79
CA GLU A 193 -12.51 1.81 3.37
C GLU A 193 -13.62 1.26 2.48
N PRO A 194 -14.03 -0.04 2.58
CA PRO A 194 -15.15 -0.54 1.76
C PRO A 194 -16.49 0.10 2.11
N VAL A 195 -16.72 0.47 3.37
CA VAL A 195 -17.91 1.23 3.77
C VAL A 195 -17.88 2.63 3.16
N ALA A 196 -16.74 3.31 3.26
CA ALA A 196 -16.55 4.64 2.69
C ALA A 196 -16.77 4.62 1.16
N ALA A 197 -16.15 3.68 0.45
CA ALA A 197 -16.37 3.50 -0.99
C ALA A 197 -17.86 3.31 -1.34
N GLY A 198 -18.54 2.51 -0.50
CA GLY A 198 -19.98 2.29 -0.63
C GLY A 198 -20.82 3.55 -0.43
N LEU A 199 -20.42 4.46 0.45
CA LEU A 199 -21.17 5.71 0.71
C LEU A 199 -21.22 6.62 -0.52
N ASP A 200 -20.16 6.68 -1.32
CA ASP A 200 -20.19 7.44 -2.57
C ASP A 200 -21.12 6.80 -3.59
N PHE A 201 -21.04 5.49 -3.77
CA PHE A 201 -21.96 4.74 -4.63
C PHE A 201 -23.41 4.84 -4.17
N GLU A 202 -23.68 4.76 -2.86
CA GLU A 202 -25.00 4.90 -2.26
C GLU A 202 -25.69 6.21 -2.65
N ALA A 203 -24.92 7.30 -2.80
CA ALA A 203 -25.46 8.60 -3.24
C ALA A 203 -26.13 8.55 -4.63
N THR A 204 -25.78 7.56 -5.46
CA THR A 204 -26.34 7.37 -6.80
C THR A 204 -27.59 6.48 -6.83
N LEU A 205 -27.90 5.75 -5.75
CA LEU A 205 -29.00 4.79 -5.71
C LEU A 205 -30.35 5.50 -5.51
N SER A 206 -31.37 5.09 -6.22
CA SER A 206 -32.76 5.55 -6.10
C SER A 206 -33.62 4.67 -5.17
N GLU A 207 -33.15 3.44 -4.90
CA GLU A 207 -33.83 2.43 -4.09
C GLU A 207 -32.82 1.67 -3.22
N GLU A 208 -33.31 0.93 -2.21
CA GLU A 208 -32.46 0.06 -1.40
C GLU A 208 -31.92 -1.12 -2.22
N LYS A 209 -30.61 -1.39 -2.09
CA LYS A 209 -29.93 -2.54 -2.71
C LYS A 209 -28.97 -3.19 -1.72
N ARG A 210 -28.79 -4.50 -1.89
CA ARG A 210 -27.69 -5.25 -1.28
C ARG A 210 -26.46 -5.09 -2.16
N VAL A 211 -25.52 -4.29 -1.72
CA VAL A 211 -24.31 -3.95 -2.47
C VAL A 211 -23.13 -4.72 -1.89
N LEU A 212 -22.52 -5.59 -2.69
CA LEU A 212 -21.24 -6.19 -2.35
C LEU A 212 -20.15 -5.22 -2.78
N VAL A 213 -19.58 -4.51 -1.82
CA VAL A 213 -18.39 -3.66 -2.04
C VAL A 213 -17.16 -4.55 -1.96
N VAL A 214 -16.36 -4.55 -3.03
CA VAL A 214 -15.07 -5.24 -3.12
C VAL A 214 -14.02 -4.17 -3.33
N ASP A 215 -13.26 -3.87 -2.30
CA ASP A 215 -12.17 -2.91 -2.33
C ASP A 215 -10.83 -3.64 -2.38
N ILE A 216 -10.11 -3.49 -3.51
CA ILE A 216 -8.79 -4.10 -3.72
C ILE A 216 -7.76 -2.98 -3.77
N GLY A 217 -7.27 -2.63 -2.60
CA GLY A 217 -6.23 -1.63 -2.40
C GLY A 217 -4.83 -2.13 -2.79
N GLY A 218 -3.80 -1.36 -2.43
CA GLY A 218 -2.41 -1.74 -2.69
C GLY A 218 -1.92 -2.92 -1.85
N GLY A 219 -2.40 -3.08 -0.61
CA GLY A 219 -1.92 -4.12 0.31
C GLY A 219 -3.01 -4.96 0.95
N THR A 220 -4.29 -4.61 0.77
CA THR A 220 -5.43 -5.32 1.35
C THR A 220 -6.54 -5.51 0.33
N THR A 221 -7.35 -6.52 0.57
CA THR A 221 -8.65 -6.71 -0.06
C THR A 221 -9.69 -6.77 1.04
N ASP A 222 -10.68 -5.90 0.96
CA ASP A 222 -11.79 -5.81 1.89
C ASP A 222 -13.11 -6.01 1.14
N CYS A 223 -13.96 -6.93 1.63
CA CYS A 223 -15.25 -7.25 1.05
C CYS A 223 -16.34 -7.00 2.09
N SER A 224 -17.37 -6.22 1.72
CA SER A 224 -18.48 -5.92 2.62
C SER A 224 -19.80 -5.99 1.86
N LEU A 225 -20.74 -6.78 2.36
CA LEU A 225 -22.12 -6.79 1.86
C LEU A 225 -22.94 -5.83 2.71
N LEU A 226 -23.48 -4.79 2.09
CA LEU A 226 -24.16 -3.68 2.74
C LEU A 226 -25.56 -3.47 2.15
N LEU A 227 -26.51 -3.10 3.02
CA LEU A 227 -27.75 -2.45 2.59
C LEU A 227 -27.44 -1.00 2.31
N MET A 228 -27.72 -0.54 1.09
CA MET A 228 -27.48 0.83 0.64
C MET A 228 -28.72 1.39 -0.03
N GLY A 229 -28.93 2.69 0.10
CA GLY A 229 -30.04 3.40 -0.52
C GLY A 229 -30.45 4.66 0.21
N PRO A 230 -31.48 5.38 -0.27
CA PRO A 230 -31.85 6.68 0.28
C PRO A 230 -32.11 6.69 1.79
N GLN A 231 -32.68 5.61 2.35
CA GLN A 231 -33.00 5.53 3.78
C GLN A 231 -31.77 5.35 4.67
N TRP A 232 -30.60 5.04 4.10
CA TRP A 232 -29.36 4.84 4.85
C TRP A 232 -28.44 6.05 4.87
N ARG A 233 -28.58 6.99 3.91
CA ARG A 233 -27.62 8.10 3.67
C ARG A 233 -27.38 8.99 4.88
N GLU A 234 -28.42 9.26 5.68
CA GLU A 234 -28.35 10.17 6.84
C GLU A 234 -28.19 9.44 8.18
N ARG A 235 -28.10 8.12 8.17
CA ARG A 235 -27.96 7.34 9.39
C ARG A 235 -26.51 7.29 9.84
N ALA A 236 -26.21 7.86 11.00
CA ALA A 236 -24.89 7.77 11.63
C ALA A 236 -24.56 6.32 12.06
N ASP A 237 -25.56 5.56 12.56
CA ASP A 237 -25.41 4.14 12.87
C ASP A 237 -25.64 3.31 11.61
N ARG A 238 -24.56 2.73 11.10
CA ARG A 238 -24.54 1.87 9.92
C ARG A 238 -24.37 0.38 10.23
N GLN A 239 -24.31 0.00 11.52
CA GLN A 239 -24.10 -1.41 11.91
C GLN A 239 -25.18 -2.32 11.33
N GLN A 240 -26.44 -1.89 11.35
CA GLN A 240 -27.54 -2.66 10.79
C GLN A 240 -27.53 -2.79 9.27
N SER A 241 -26.80 -1.94 8.56
CA SER A 241 -26.64 -2.04 7.11
C SER A 241 -25.56 -3.05 6.70
N LEU A 242 -24.65 -3.42 7.60
CA LEU A 242 -23.60 -4.39 7.33
C LEU A 242 -24.15 -5.82 7.51
N LEU A 243 -24.33 -6.52 6.40
CA LEU A 243 -24.86 -7.90 6.38
C LEU A 243 -23.76 -8.94 6.52
N GLY A 244 -22.59 -8.66 5.98
CA GLY A 244 -21.44 -9.55 6.07
C GLY A 244 -20.16 -8.83 5.62
N HIS A 245 -19.00 -9.29 6.12
CA HIS A 245 -17.71 -8.74 5.75
C HIS A 245 -16.61 -9.79 5.88
N SER A 246 -15.55 -9.54 5.16
CA SER A 246 -14.27 -10.27 5.26
C SER A 246 -13.16 -9.39 4.71
N GLY A 247 -11.92 -9.74 5.01
CA GLY A 247 -10.78 -9.04 4.45
C GLY A 247 -9.49 -9.83 4.64
N CYS A 248 -8.51 -9.57 3.79
CA CYS A 248 -7.19 -10.16 3.88
C CYS A 248 -6.10 -9.18 3.46
N ARG A 249 -4.86 -9.48 3.87
CA ARG A 249 -3.67 -8.74 3.46
C ARG A 249 -3.16 -9.26 2.11
N ILE A 250 -3.92 -9.02 1.07
CA ILE A 250 -3.52 -9.23 -0.32
C ILE A 250 -4.09 -8.07 -1.12
N GLY A 251 -3.26 -7.41 -1.90
CA GLY A 251 -3.65 -6.29 -2.74
C GLY A 251 -2.78 -6.16 -3.97
N GLY A 252 -2.80 -5.00 -4.61
CA GLY A 252 -2.08 -4.73 -5.84
C GLY A 252 -0.57 -5.01 -5.76
N ASN A 253 0.06 -4.70 -4.63
CA ASN A 253 1.49 -4.97 -4.42
C ASN A 253 1.80 -6.48 -4.45
N ASP A 254 0.90 -7.31 -3.93
CA ASP A 254 1.08 -8.78 -3.95
C ASP A 254 0.94 -9.33 -5.37
N LEU A 255 0.10 -8.71 -6.19
CA LEU A 255 -0.01 -9.03 -7.62
C LEU A 255 1.31 -8.68 -8.35
N ASP A 256 1.90 -7.52 -8.03
CA ASP A 256 3.17 -7.08 -8.62
C ASP A 256 4.32 -8.00 -8.21
N ILE A 257 4.39 -8.36 -6.92
CA ILE A 257 5.37 -9.31 -6.38
C ILE A 257 5.22 -10.68 -7.04
N ALA A 258 4.00 -11.19 -7.19
CA ALA A 258 3.75 -12.47 -7.82
C ALA A 258 4.19 -12.48 -9.29
N LEU A 259 3.92 -11.39 -10.03
CA LEU A 259 4.37 -11.25 -11.41
C LEU A 259 5.90 -11.15 -11.49
N ALA A 260 6.54 -10.34 -10.66
CA ALA A 260 7.99 -10.24 -10.58
C ALA A 260 8.62 -11.60 -10.28
N PHE A 261 8.11 -12.29 -9.29
CA PHE A 261 8.61 -13.60 -8.89
C PHE A 261 8.49 -14.64 -10.01
N LYS A 262 7.32 -14.72 -10.64
CA LYS A 262 7.04 -15.75 -11.66
C LYS A 262 7.73 -15.48 -13.01
N CYS A 263 7.79 -14.19 -13.42
CA CYS A 263 8.22 -13.83 -14.77
C CYS A 263 9.61 -13.20 -14.83
N LEU A 264 10.08 -12.50 -13.78
CA LEU A 264 11.37 -11.83 -13.80
C LEU A 264 12.46 -12.61 -13.08
N MET A 265 12.16 -13.26 -11.95
CA MET A 265 13.16 -14.03 -11.19
C MET A 265 13.82 -15.18 -11.96
N PRO A 266 13.17 -15.87 -12.91
CA PRO A 266 13.85 -16.85 -13.75
C PRO A 266 15.02 -16.28 -14.57
N LEU A 267 14.95 -14.99 -14.97
CA LEU A 267 16.05 -14.30 -15.64
C LEU A 267 17.30 -14.18 -14.75
N LEU A 268 17.08 -14.14 -13.44
CA LEU A 268 18.12 -14.01 -12.43
C LEU A 268 18.52 -15.39 -11.83
N GLY A 269 18.18 -16.49 -12.49
CA GLY A 269 18.60 -17.84 -12.14
C GLY A 269 17.67 -18.61 -11.20
N MET A 270 16.46 -18.09 -10.89
CA MET A 270 15.46 -18.86 -10.14
C MET A 270 15.07 -20.15 -10.86
N GLY A 271 15.00 -21.24 -10.10
CA GLY A 271 14.71 -22.57 -10.67
C GLY A 271 15.91 -23.26 -11.34
N GLY A 272 17.09 -22.65 -11.28
CA GLY A 272 18.34 -23.24 -11.76
C GLY A 272 18.86 -24.33 -10.84
N GLU A 273 19.98 -24.93 -11.26
CA GLU A 273 20.67 -26.03 -10.59
C GLU A 273 22.14 -25.70 -10.36
N THR A 274 22.73 -26.37 -9.39
CA THR A 274 24.19 -26.39 -9.22
C THR A 274 24.85 -27.24 -10.32
N GLU A 275 26.15 -27.11 -10.49
CA GLU A 275 26.96 -27.99 -11.36
C GLU A 275 26.74 -29.50 -11.08
N LYS A 276 26.37 -29.85 -9.85
CA LYS A 276 26.09 -31.22 -9.42
C LYS A 276 24.63 -31.65 -9.64
N GLY A 277 23.78 -30.79 -10.24
CA GLY A 277 22.38 -31.10 -10.50
C GLY A 277 21.45 -30.94 -9.28
N THR A 278 21.89 -30.28 -8.21
CA THR A 278 21.04 -29.95 -7.07
C THR A 278 20.31 -28.63 -7.34
N ALA A 279 18.99 -28.60 -7.13
CA ALA A 279 18.19 -27.37 -7.29
C ALA A 279 18.70 -26.25 -6.38
N LEU A 280 18.73 -25.02 -6.91
CA LEU A 280 19.03 -23.83 -6.12
C LEU A 280 17.88 -23.54 -5.14
N PRO A 281 18.16 -23.00 -3.91
CA PRO A 281 17.13 -22.63 -2.97
C PRO A 281 16.28 -21.49 -3.54
N ILE A 282 14.97 -21.55 -3.36
CA ILE A 282 14.05 -20.54 -3.92
C ILE A 282 13.94 -19.27 -3.07
N LEU A 283 14.23 -19.39 -1.76
CA LEU A 283 13.97 -18.32 -0.78
C LEU A 283 14.71 -16.99 -1.07
N PRO A 284 15.99 -16.96 -1.52
CA PRO A 284 16.65 -15.71 -1.86
C PRO A 284 15.94 -14.92 -2.97
N TRP A 285 15.38 -15.60 -3.98
CA TRP A 285 14.62 -14.96 -5.06
C TRP A 285 13.26 -14.43 -4.60
N TRP A 286 12.59 -15.16 -3.70
CA TRP A 286 11.36 -14.68 -3.08
C TRP A 286 11.63 -13.43 -2.23
N ASN A 287 12.61 -13.50 -1.34
CA ASN A 287 12.96 -12.37 -0.47
C ASN A 287 13.40 -11.13 -1.26
N ALA A 288 13.99 -11.30 -2.44
CA ALA A 288 14.35 -10.20 -3.33
C ALA A 288 13.16 -9.37 -3.81
N VAL A 289 11.99 -9.97 -3.98
CA VAL A 289 10.78 -9.29 -4.49
C VAL A 289 9.72 -9.04 -3.43
N ALA A 290 9.79 -9.65 -2.26
CA ALA A 290 8.83 -9.51 -1.17
C ALA A 290 8.97 -8.13 -0.46
N ILE A 291 8.81 -7.04 -1.22
CA ILE A 291 9.07 -5.66 -0.77
C ILE A 291 8.08 -5.15 0.29
N ASN A 292 6.97 -5.82 0.47
CA ASN A 292 5.95 -5.53 1.49
C ASN A 292 6.08 -6.40 2.76
N ASP A 293 7.18 -7.18 2.86
CA ASP A 293 7.49 -8.05 4.00
C ASP A 293 8.83 -7.63 4.62
N VAL A 294 8.76 -6.97 5.81
CA VAL A 294 9.96 -6.45 6.50
C VAL A 294 10.97 -7.54 6.84
N PRO A 295 10.58 -8.67 7.44
CA PRO A 295 11.48 -9.80 7.65
C PRO A 295 12.17 -10.28 6.39
N ALA A 296 11.41 -10.51 5.30
CA ALA A 296 11.96 -10.98 4.04
C ALA A 296 12.99 -10.00 3.45
N GLN A 297 12.71 -8.70 3.49
CA GLN A 297 13.64 -7.67 3.02
C GLN A 297 14.89 -7.57 3.93
N SER A 298 14.70 -7.64 5.25
CA SER A 298 15.82 -7.67 6.19
C SER A 298 16.72 -8.89 5.95
N ASP A 299 16.13 -10.05 5.74
CA ASP A 299 16.87 -11.28 5.42
C ASP A 299 17.57 -11.16 4.06
N PHE A 300 16.89 -10.63 3.04
CA PHE A 300 17.49 -10.47 1.72
C PHE A 300 18.74 -9.61 1.76
N TYR A 301 18.68 -8.45 2.43
CA TYR A 301 19.82 -7.52 2.51
C TYR A 301 20.80 -7.81 3.66
N SER A 302 20.65 -8.95 4.34
CA SER A 302 21.59 -9.36 5.39
C SER A 302 22.95 -9.76 4.81
N THR A 303 24.01 -9.56 5.61
CA THR A 303 25.37 -10.05 5.28
C THR A 303 25.39 -11.57 5.11
N ALA A 304 24.56 -12.30 5.85
CA ALA A 304 24.47 -13.76 5.75
C ALA A 304 23.95 -14.17 4.36
N ASN A 305 22.90 -13.51 3.87
CA ASN A 305 22.38 -13.78 2.53
C ASN A 305 23.39 -13.36 1.44
N GLY A 306 24.12 -12.26 1.60
CA GLY A 306 25.19 -11.87 0.68
C GLY A 306 26.27 -12.97 0.54
N ARG A 307 26.63 -13.63 1.65
CA ARG A 307 27.55 -14.79 1.62
C ARG A 307 26.92 -15.97 0.88
N LEU A 308 25.67 -16.29 1.18
CA LEU A 308 24.93 -17.36 0.49
C LEU A 308 24.87 -17.11 -1.02
N LEU A 309 24.54 -15.89 -1.47
CA LEU A 309 24.51 -15.56 -2.90
C LEU A 309 25.88 -15.75 -3.58
N ASN A 310 26.97 -15.39 -2.91
CA ASN A 310 28.32 -15.63 -3.40
C ASN A 310 28.66 -17.14 -3.49
N ASP A 311 28.19 -17.96 -2.55
CA ASP A 311 28.36 -19.41 -2.58
C ASP A 311 27.53 -20.05 -3.71
N LEU A 312 26.29 -19.57 -3.90
CA LEU A 312 25.44 -19.97 -5.02
C LEU A 312 26.08 -19.61 -6.37
N LEU A 313 26.64 -18.40 -6.49
CA LEU A 313 27.33 -17.92 -7.69
C LEU A 313 28.49 -18.88 -8.08
N ARG A 314 29.23 -19.41 -7.09
CA ARG A 314 30.36 -20.34 -7.34
C ARG A 314 29.90 -21.74 -7.72
N SER A 315 28.69 -22.14 -7.34
CA SER A 315 28.20 -23.51 -7.50
C SER A 315 27.14 -23.68 -8.58
N ALA A 316 26.50 -22.57 -9.00
CA ALA A 316 25.42 -22.60 -9.98
C ALA A 316 25.93 -22.92 -11.39
N ARG A 317 25.17 -23.73 -12.13
CA ARG A 317 25.42 -24.01 -13.55
C ARG A 317 25.33 -22.75 -14.41
N ASP A 318 24.31 -21.93 -14.13
CA ASP A 318 24.08 -20.61 -14.76
C ASP A 318 24.58 -19.49 -13.86
N ALA A 319 25.89 -19.45 -13.57
CA ALA A 319 26.49 -18.47 -12.65
C ALA A 319 26.23 -17.02 -13.07
N ASP A 320 26.21 -16.73 -14.39
CA ASP A 320 25.91 -15.37 -14.89
C ASP A 320 24.54 -14.86 -14.47
N LYS A 321 23.52 -15.74 -14.43
CA LYS A 321 22.18 -15.37 -13.96
C LYS A 321 22.17 -15.09 -12.45
N VAL A 322 22.86 -15.91 -11.66
CA VAL A 322 22.96 -15.67 -10.20
C VAL A 322 23.73 -14.38 -9.89
N ALA A 323 24.70 -14.02 -10.74
CA ALA A 323 25.39 -12.72 -10.63
C ALA A 323 24.42 -11.53 -10.75
N LEU A 324 23.36 -11.64 -11.55
CA LEU A 324 22.32 -10.59 -11.65
C LEU A 324 21.53 -10.45 -10.34
N LEU A 325 21.21 -11.56 -9.66
CA LEU A 325 20.59 -11.50 -8.33
C LEU A 325 21.52 -10.89 -7.29
N LEU A 326 22.81 -11.22 -7.34
CA LEU A 326 23.82 -10.61 -6.46
C LEU A 326 23.92 -9.09 -6.71
N LYS A 327 23.76 -8.63 -7.96
CA LYS A 327 23.69 -7.20 -8.29
C LYS A 327 22.44 -6.55 -7.70
N VAL A 328 21.28 -7.22 -7.77
CA VAL A 328 20.04 -6.72 -7.09
C VAL A 328 20.27 -6.56 -5.59
N TRP A 329 20.95 -7.51 -4.95
CA TRP A 329 21.29 -7.45 -3.54
C TRP A 329 22.24 -6.30 -3.23
N SER A 330 23.38 -6.20 -3.94
CA SER A 330 24.41 -5.20 -3.67
C SER A 330 23.99 -3.77 -3.92
N GLN A 331 23.16 -3.53 -4.96
CA GLN A 331 22.69 -2.21 -5.37
C GLN A 331 21.27 -1.91 -4.92
N ARG A 332 20.69 -2.71 -4.00
CA ARG A 332 19.35 -2.49 -3.40
C ARG A 332 18.22 -2.30 -4.42
N LEU A 333 18.18 -3.09 -5.51
CA LEU A 333 17.28 -2.89 -6.64
C LEU A 333 15.91 -3.56 -6.53
N SER A 334 15.55 -4.18 -5.39
CA SER A 334 14.28 -4.90 -5.18
C SER A 334 13.06 -4.08 -5.59
N TYR A 335 12.94 -2.84 -5.11
CA TYR A 335 11.80 -1.98 -5.45
C TYR A 335 11.74 -1.65 -6.94
N ARG A 336 12.88 -1.39 -7.55
CA ARG A 336 12.96 -1.09 -9.00
C ARG A 336 12.54 -2.28 -9.84
N LEU A 337 12.92 -3.48 -9.41
CA LEU A 337 12.52 -4.73 -10.06
C LEU A 337 11.02 -4.97 -9.98
N VAL A 338 10.41 -4.83 -8.78
CA VAL A 338 8.95 -4.98 -8.60
C VAL A 338 8.20 -3.87 -9.32
N ARG A 339 8.75 -2.65 -9.40
CA ARG A 339 8.17 -1.56 -10.19
C ARG A 339 8.06 -1.91 -11.67
N SER A 340 9.06 -2.58 -12.26
CA SER A 340 8.99 -3.05 -13.65
C SER A 340 7.84 -4.07 -13.85
N ALA A 341 7.58 -4.92 -12.85
CA ALA A 341 6.44 -5.84 -12.89
C ALA A 341 5.10 -5.10 -12.76
N GLU A 342 4.99 -4.10 -11.88
CA GLU A 342 3.80 -3.25 -11.77
C GLU A 342 3.46 -2.56 -13.10
N GLU A 343 4.44 -1.95 -13.75
CA GLU A 343 4.27 -1.31 -15.06
C GLU A 343 3.83 -2.31 -16.14
N SER A 344 4.42 -3.50 -16.14
CA SER A 344 4.04 -4.57 -17.04
C SER A 344 2.61 -5.08 -16.79
N LYS A 345 2.21 -5.24 -15.53
CA LYS A 345 0.84 -5.60 -15.15
C LYS A 345 -0.17 -4.57 -15.65
N ILE A 346 0.13 -3.29 -15.47
CA ILE A 346 -0.72 -2.18 -15.93
C ILE A 346 -0.84 -2.22 -17.47
N ALA A 347 0.26 -2.35 -18.18
CA ALA A 347 0.28 -2.41 -19.64
C ALA A 347 -0.47 -3.64 -20.18
N LEU A 348 -0.38 -4.79 -19.53
CA LEU A 348 -1.11 -6.02 -19.87
C LEU A 348 -2.62 -5.90 -19.63
N SER A 349 -3.11 -4.86 -18.96
CA SER A 349 -4.57 -4.61 -18.88
C SER A 349 -5.19 -4.25 -20.23
N SER A 350 -4.39 -3.79 -21.19
CA SER A 350 -4.82 -3.40 -22.54
C SER A 350 -4.05 -4.07 -23.70
N ALA A 351 -2.94 -4.75 -23.40
CA ALA A 351 -2.09 -5.42 -24.39
C ALA A 351 -2.09 -6.94 -24.21
N ALA A 352 -1.94 -7.70 -25.31
CA ALA A 352 -1.83 -9.15 -25.26
C ALA A 352 -0.45 -9.63 -24.76
N SER A 353 0.58 -8.83 -24.97
CA SER A 353 1.96 -9.08 -24.52
C SER A 353 2.69 -7.76 -24.35
N VAL A 354 3.65 -7.73 -23.43
CA VAL A 354 4.49 -6.57 -23.14
C VAL A 354 5.93 -7.04 -23.00
N GLU A 355 6.87 -6.30 -23.58
CA GLU A 355 8.29 -6.49 -23.33
C GLU A 355 8.70 -5.74 -22.07
N THR A 356 9.22 -6.46 -21.10
CA THR A 356 9.71 -5.92 -19.82
C THR A 356 11.23 -5.90 -19.85
N ALA A 357 11.80 -4.71 -19.99
CA ALA A 357 13.25 -4.51 -19.97
C ALA A 357 13.75 -4.16 -18.57
N LEU A 358 14.93 -4.68 -18.20
CA LEU A 358 15.58 -4.47 -16.90
C LEU A 358 17.01 -3.90 -17.09
N PRO A 359 17.16 -2.74 -17.83
CA PRO A 359 18.46 -2.20 -18.19
C PRO A 359 19.30 -1.78 -16.97
N PHE A 360 18.66 -1.49 -15.83
CA PHE A 360 19.33 -1.18 -14.57
C PHE A 360 20.04 -2.40 -13.94
N ILE A 361 19.69 -3.62 -14.36
CA ILE A 361 20.40 -4.84 -13.96
C ILE A 361 21.45 -5.17 -15.02
N GLN A 362 21.06 -5.21 -16.29
CA GLN A 362 21.95 -5.43 -17.42
C GLN A 362 21.31 -4.85 -18.69
N ASP A 363 22.07 -4.18 -19.55
CA ASP A 363 21.58 -3.36 -20.66
C ASP A 363 20.56 -4.09 -21.58
N ASP A 364 20.85 -5.33 -21.97
CA ASP A 364 19.99 -6.10 -22.88
C ASP A 364 19.08 -7.09 -22.15
N LEU A 365 18.94 -7.00 -20.82
CA LEU A 365 18.10 -7.91 -20.05
C LEU A 365 16.63 -7.55 -20.23
N ALA A 366 15.89 -8.41 -20.94
CA ALA A 366 14.46 -8.23 -21.15
C ALA A 366 13.73 -9.58 -21.26
N THR A 367 12.41 -9.56 -21.06
CA THR A 367 11.54 -10.70 -21.29
C THR A 367 10.17 -10.24 -21.79
N ALA A 368 9.56 -11.03 -22.67
CA ALA A 368 8.18 -10.83 -23.08
C ALA A 368 7.24 -11.52 -22.09
N ILE A 369 6.30 -10.76 -21.54
CA ILE A 369 5.23 -11.26 -20.67
C ILE A 369 3.92 -11.20 -21.44
N ALA A 370 3.30 -12.36 -21.70
CA ALA A 370 1.99 -12.47 -22.30
C ALA A 370 0.88 -12.55 -21.23
N GLN A 371 -0.37 -12.34 -21.64
CA GLN A 371 -1.56 -12.48 -20.77
C GLN A 371 -1.59 -13.84 -20.04
N GLN A 372 -1.22 -14.94 -20.72
CA GLN A 372 -1.16 -16.25 -20.10
C GLN A 372 -0.13 -16.32 -18.97
N GLY A 373 1.01 -15.64 -19.11
CA GLY A 373 2.02 -15.52 -18.06
C GLY A 373 1.51 -14.73 -16.85
N LEU A 374 0.77 -13.64 -17.11
CA LEU A 374 0.09 -12.86 -16.09
C LEU A 374 -0.97 -13.69 -15.35
N GLU A 375 -1.85 -14.39 -16.07
CA GLU A 375 -2.87 -15.27 -15.48
C GLU A 375 -2.23 -16.34 -14.58
N ALA A 376 -1.17 -17.00 -15.04
CA ALA A 376 -0.46 -18.00 -14.27
C ALA A 376 0.27 -17.42 -13.03
N ALA A 377 0.78 -16.20 -13.11
CA ALA A 377 1.41 -15.53 -11.98
C ALA A 377 0.39 -15.11 -10.91
N LEU A 378 -0.79 -14.66 -11.32
CA LEU A 378 -1.81 -14.12 -10.43
C LEU A 378 -2.80 -15.16 -9.89
N ASP A 379 -2.74 -16.42 -10.32
CA ASP A 379 -3.69 -17.48 -9.94
C ASP A 379 -3.84 -17.60 -8.41
N GLN A 380 -2.74 -17.70 -7.68
CA GLN A 380 -2.77 -17.86 -6.23
C GLN A 380 -3.30 -16.63 -5.48
N PRO A 381 -2.82 -15.40 -5.73
CA PRO A 381 -3.37 -14.23 -5.06
C PRO A 381 -4.84 -13.96 -5.46
N LEU A 382 -5.24 -14.19 -6.73
CA LEU A 382 -6.63 -14.07 -7.14
C LEU A 382 -7.55 -15.07 -6.43
N THR A 383 -7.12 -16.32 -6.27
CA THR A 383 -7.88 -17.33 -5.52
C THR A 383 -8.16 -16.86 -4.10
N ARG A 384 -7.17 -16.28 -3.43
CA ARG A 384 -7.33 -15.76 -2.06
C ARG A 384 -8.25 -14.54 -1.99
N ILE A 385 -8.20 -13.65 -2.99
CA ILE A 385 -9.13 -12.52 -3.11
C ILE A 385 -10.56 -13.03 -3.28
N MET A 386 -10.77 -13.98 -4.17
CA MET A 386 -12.09 -14.58 -4.41
C MET A 386 -12.63 -15.34 -3.20
N GLU A 387 -11.74 -15.90 -2.37
CA GLU A 387 -12.13 -16.50 -1.10
C GLU A 387 -12.72 -15.48 -0.12
N GLN A 388 -12.20 -14.23 -0.10
CA GLN A 388 -12.79 -13.17 0.72
C GLN A 388 -14.20 -12.82 0.26
N VAL A 389 -14.43 -12.72 -1.05
CA VAL A 389 -15.77 -12.52 -1.61
C VAL A 389 -16.73 -13.61 -1.11
N ARG A 390 -16.32 -14.87 -1.16
CA ARG A 390 -17.13 -16.00 -0.67
C ARG A 390 -17.41 -15.89 0.84
N LEU A 391 -16.39 -15.61 1.66
CA LEU A 391 -16.53 -15.50 3.12
C LEU A 391 -17.49 -14.36 3.52
N ALA A 392 -17.43 -13.20 2.84
CA ALA A 392 -18.36 -12.11 3.10
C ALA A 392 -19.81 -12.49 2.80
N LEU A 393 -20.06 -13.27 1.72
CA LEU A 393 -21.39 -13.75 1.36
C LEU A 393 -21.89 -14.87 2.29
N ASP A 394 -21.03 -15.83 2.64
CA ASP A 394 -21.38 -16.93 3.54
C ASP A 394 -21.80 -16.40 4.93
N SER A 395 -21.15 -15.34 5.41
CA SER A 395 -21.50 -14.70 6.68
C SER A 395 -22.89 -14.05 6.68
N SER A 396 -23.33 -13.58 5.52
CA SER A 396 -24.62 -12.90 5.35
C SER A 396 -25.78 -13.79 4.96
N GLN A 397 -25.51 -14.97 4.40
CA GLN A 397 -26.49 -15.90 3.80
C GLN A 397 -27.44 -15.24 2.79
N THR A 398 -27.00 -14.15 2.15
CA THR A 398 -27.79 -13.41 1.15
C THR A 398 -27.01 -13.19 -0.14
N THR A 399 -27.75 -13.00 -1.26
CA THR A 399 -27.15 -12.71 -2.56
C THR A 399 -27.13 -11.21 -2.80
N PRO A 400 -26.05 -10.63 -3.30
CA PRO A 400 -26.00 -9.22 -3.65
C PRO A 400 -26.85 -8.90 -4.88
N ASP A 401 -27.39 -7.68 -4.95
CA ASP A 401 -28.08 -7.16 -6.11
C ASP A 401 -27.10 -6.52 -7.10
N VAL A 402 -25.95 -6.07 -6.62
CA VAL A 402 -24.88 -5.46 -7.41
C VAL A 402 -23.52 -5.65 -6.71
N ILE A 403 -22.46 -5.80 -7.50
CA ILE A 403 -21.08 -5.76 -7.04
C ILE A 403 -20.54 -4.37 -7.34
N TYR A 404 -20.05 -3.66 -6.31
CA TYR A 404 -19.34 -2.40 -6.46
C TYR A 404 -17.84 -2.63 -6.26
N LEU A 405 -17.09 -2.57 -7.37
CA LEU A 405 -15.65 -2.82 -7.38
C LEU A 405 -14.89 -1.50 -7.32
N THR A 406 -13.97 -1.37 -6.37
CA THR A 406 -13.18 -0.17 -6.11
C THR A 406 -11.74 -0.50 -5.73
N GLY A 407 -10.91 0.52 -5.56
CA GLY A 407 -9.48 0.40 -5.30
C GLY A 407 -8.65 0.37 -6.58
N GLY A 408 -7.34 0.63 -6.44
CA GLY A 408 -6.43 0.75 -7.59
C GLY A 408 -6.36 -0.48 -8.51
N SER A 409 -6.63 -1.67 -7.96
CA SER A 409 -6.63 -2.92 -8.71
C SER A 409 -7.97 -3.23 -9.42
N ALA A 410 -9.02 -2.43 -9.17
CA ALA A 410 -10.36 -2.60 -9.77
C ALA A 410 -10.39 -2.53 -11.31
N ARG A 411 -9.40 -1.89 -11.91
CA ARG A 411 -9.24 -1.81 -13.38
C ARG A 411 -8.82 -3.12 -14.02
N SER A 412 -8.27 -4.06 -13.25
CA SER A 412 -7.75 -5.32 -13.78
C SER A 412 -8.85 -6.16 -14.46
N PRO A 413 -8.72 -6.49 -15.77
CA PRO A 413 -9.66 -7.36 -16.46
C PRO A 413 -9.74 -8.76 -15.83
N LEU A 414 -8.64 -9.26 -15.27
CA LEU A 414 -8.60 -10.58 -14.62
C LEU A 414 -9.44 -10.61 -13.35
N ILE A 415 -9.41 -9.55 -12.54
CA ILE A 415 -10.23 -9.43 -11.33
C ILE A 415 -11.72 -9.39 -11.73
N LYS A 416 -12.06 -8.56 -12.72
CA LYS A 416 -13.45 -8.47 -13.22
C LYS A 416 -13.96 -9.83 -13.75
N LYS A 417 -13.11 -10.54 -14.51
CA LYS A 417 -13.41 -11.89 -15.03
C LYS A 417 -13.61 -12.89 -13.88
N ALA A 418 -12.75 -12.86 -12.85
CA ALA A 418 -12.88 -13.75 -11.70
C ALA A 418 -14.15 -13.49 -10.89
N LEU A 419 -14.50 -12.22 -10.63
CA LEU A 419 -15.76 -11.84 -9.96
C LEU A 419 -16.99 -12.27 -10.76
N ALA A 420 -17.01 -12.03 -12.06
CA ALA A 420 -18.13 -12.43 -12.95
C ALA A 420 -18.29 -13.97 -13.03
N ALA A 421 -17.20 -14.72 -12.95
CA ALA A 421 -17.23 -16.17 -12.90
C ALA A 421 -17.77 -16.71 -11.56
N GLN A 422 -17.44 -16.05 -10.45
CA GLN A 422 -17.88 -16.45 -9.11
C GLN A 422 -19.34 -16.07 -8.83
N LEU A 423 -19.80 -14.94 -9.34
CA LEU A 423 -21.14 -14.39 -9.14
C LEU A 423 -21.83 -14.13 -10.49
N PRO A 424 -22.17 -15.21 -11.23
CA PRO A 424 -22.76 -15.06 -12.55
C PRO A 424 -24.14 -14.38 -12.48
N GLY A 425 -24.34 -13.42 -13.38
CA GLY A 425 -25.60 -12.68 -13.49
C GLY A 425 -25.75 -11.50 -12.53
N ILE A 426 -24.81 -11.29 -11.59
CA ILE A 426 -24.82 -10.09 -10.74
C ILE A 426 -24.11 -8.97 -11.50
N PRO A 427 -24.78 -7.79 -11.68
CA PRO A 427 -24.16 -6.67 -12.37
C PRO A 427 -22.93 -6.13 -11.61
N LEU A 428 -21.88 -5.81 -12.36
CA LEU A 428 -20.67 -5.19 -11.84
C LEU A 428 -20.74 -3.68 -12.09
N ALA A 429 -20.83 -2.89 -11.02
CA ALA A 429 -20.68 -1.45 -11.05
C ALA A 429 -19.24 -1.10 -10.65
N GLY A 430 -18.65 -0.11 -11.32
CA GLY A 430 -17.36 0.46 -10.94
C GLY A 430 -17.54 1.93 -10.62
N GLY A 431 -16.79 2.41 -9.63
CA GLY A 431 -16.69 3.83 -9.31
C GLY A 431 -15.45 4.46 -9.96
N ASP A 432 -15.13 5.68 -9.54
CA ASP A 432 -13.80 6.24 -9.73
C ASP A 432 -12.83 5.36 -8.90
N ASP A 433 -12.03 4.57 -9.57
CA ASP A 433 -11.22 3.50 -9.00
C ASP A 433 -10.26 3.99 -7.89
N PHE A 434 -9.95 5.29 -7.87
CA PHE A 434 -9.04 5.90 -6.91
C PHE A 434 -9.69 6.96 -6.01
N GLY A 435 -10.88 7.42 -6.32
CA GLY A 435 -11.52 8.54 -5.60
C GLY A 435 -12.72 8.14 -4.74
N SER A 436 -13.33 6.97 -4.96
CA SER A 436 -14.58 6.57 -4.30
C SER A 436 -14.44 6.44 -2.78
N VAL A 437 -13.34 5.83 -2.29
CA VAL A 437 -13.05 5.75 -0.85
C VAL A 437 -12.93 7.15 -0.25
N THR A 438 -12.12 8.01 -0.86
CA THR A 438 -11.87 9.37 -0.38
C THR A 438 -13.12 10.24 -0.42
N ALA A 439 -13.92 10.13 -1.48
CA ALA A 439 -15.21 10.81 -1.61
C ALA A 439 -16.17 10.36 -0.51
N GLY A 440 -16.27 9.07 -0.25
CA GLY A 440 -17.08 8.53 0.83
C GLY A 440 -16.61 8.96 2.22
N LEU A 441 -15.29 9.00 2.45
CA LEU A 441 -14.72 9.52 3.71
C LEU A 441 -15.09 10.99 3.93
N ALA A 442 -15.06 11.81 2.87
CA ALA A 442 -15.49 13.22 2.96
C ALA A 442 -16.99 13.36 3.25
N ARG A 443 -17.84 12.52 2.64
CA ARG A 443 -19.27 12.46 2.97
C ARG A 443 -19.49 12.07 4.44
N TRP A 444 -18.75 11.07 4.92
CA TRP A 444 -18.84 10.65 6.32
C TRP A 444 -18.36 11.74 7.28
N ALA A 445 -17.28 12.46 6.94
CA ALA A 445 -16.80 13.60 7.71
C ALA A 445 -17.89 14.69 7.86
N GLN A 446 -18.68 14.90 6.81
CA GLN A 446 -19.83 15.81 6.86
C GLN A 446 -20.93 15.35 7.82
N VAL A 447 -21.10 14.03 8.01
CA VAL A 447 -22.09 13.49 8.96
C VAL A 447 -21.59 13.56 10.40
N VAL A 448 -20.28 13.30 10.61
CA VAL A 448 -19.70 13.17 11.96
C VAL A 448 -19.33 14.52 12.57
N PHE A 449 -18.89 15.50 11.76
CA PHE A 449 -18.35 16.77 12.24
C PHE A 449 -19.28 17.98 12.01
N ARG A 450 -20.49 17.74 11.59
CA ARG A 450 -21.54 18.79 11.47
C ARG A 450 -22.28 19.04 12.76
#